data_d2d7fb3f65eca71d26f16bf01ab0004a
#
_entry.id   d2d7fb3f65eca71d26f16bf01ab0004a
#
_cell.length_a   1.000
_cell.length_b   1.000
_cell.length_c   1.000
_cell.angle_alpha   90.00
_cell.angle_beta   90.00
_cell.angle_gamma   90.00
#
_symmetry.space_group_name_H-M   'P 1'
#
loop_
_entity.id
_entity.type
_entity.pdbx_description
1 polymer ?
#
loop_
_entity_poly.entity_id
_entity_poly.type
_entity_poly.pdbx_seq_one_letter_code
_entity_poly.pdbx_strand_id
1 'polypeptide(L)'
;MVRAKIKKERHKKLSSIIKDNPFVKDSELAELLNVSVATIRIDRGELGIGEYRERIKNVAKNVTGKLPFDIVDMKLYHDGISVIETDDAITYEGTDIIKGQAMFGIAENLALDIINAKEALIKVANMKYIKEVRKGEKLVAKFEVIRVKDEEYIVWVKIRSNQVEVYRCKFNLALMESK
;
A
#
# COMPACT_ATOMS: atom_id res chain seq x y z
N MET A 1 10.91 30.78 -25.19
CA MET A 1 10.84 31.04 -23.73
C MET A 1 9.55 30.51 -23.08
N VAL A 2 8.34 30.71 -23.62
CA VAL A 2 7.05 30.31 -23.01
C VAL A 2 6.96 28.79 -22.75
N ARG A 3 7.31 27.93 -23.73
CA ARG A 3 7.25 26.44 -23.57
C ARG A 3 8.13 25.90 -22.45
N ALA A 4 9.32 26.46 -22.25
CA ALA A 4 10.23 26.04 -21.18
C ALA A 4 9.68 26.41 -19.79
N LYS A 5 9.00 27.55 -19.67
CA LYS A 5 8.35 28.00 -18.42
C LYS A 5 7.19 27.06 -18.05
N ILE A 6 6.34 26.73 -19.05
CA ILE A 6 5.22 25.80 -18.87
C ILE A 6 5.71 24.41 -18.43
N LYS A 7 6.77 23.89 -19.06
CA LYS A 7 7.36 22.60 -18.69
C LYS A 7 7.89 22.62 -17.25
N LYS A 8 8.60 23.68 -16.85
CA LYS A 8 9.15 23.82 -15.48
C LYS A 8 8.05 23.87 -14.43
N GLU A 9 6.94 24.56 -14.70
CA GLU A 9 5.78 24.58 -13.80
C GLU A 9 5.10 23.22 -13.71
N ARG A 10 4.95 22.51 -14.85
CA ARG A 10 4.41 21.14 -14.86
C ARG A 10 5.30 20.18 -14.06
N HIS A 11 6.62 20.23 -14.20
CA HIS A 11 7.57 19.44 -13.42
C HIS A 11 7.43 19.68 -11.92
N LYS A 12 7.27 20.94 -11.49
CA LYS A 12 7.04 21.25 -10.07
C LYS A 12 5.74 20.62 -9.55
N LYS A 13 4.64 20.79 -10.32
CA LYS A 13 3.35 20.19 -9.97
C LYS A 13 3.41 18.67 -9.93
N LEU A 14 4.04 18.04 -10.94
CA LEU A 14 4.23 16.61 -11.02
C LEU A 14 4.98 16.07 -9.80
N SER A 15 6.09 16.71 -9.44
CA SER A 15 6.88 16.31 -8.26
C SER A 15 6.10 16.48 -6.96
N SER A 16 5.32 17.54 -6.81
CA SER A 16 4.46 17.76 -5.64
C SER A 16 3.40 16.66 -5.52
N ILE A 17 2.64 16.43 -6.59
CA ILE A 17 1.56 15.42 -6.60
C ILE A 17 2.10 14.04 -6.24
N ILE A 18 3.25 13.62 -6.82
CA ILE A 18 3.85 12.32 -6.54
C ILE A 18 4.42 12.25 -5.13
N LYS A 19 4.94 13.35 -4.59
CA LYS A 19 5.42 13.41 -3.21
C LYS A 19 4.28 13.25 -2.20
N ASP A 20 3.14 13.88 -2.48
CA ASP A 20 1.95 13.84 -1.63
C ASP A 20 1.21 12.49 -1.76
N ASN A 21 1.19 11.93 -2.97
CA ASN A 21 0.61 10.62 -3.25
C ASN A 21 1.48 9.81 -4.22
N PRO A 22 2.41 8.97 -3.74
CA PRO A 22 3.26 8.13 -4.59
C PRO A 22 2.49 7.05 -5.36
N PHE A 23 1.23 6.78 -5.01
CA PHE A 23 0.36 5.76 -5.63
C PHE A 23 -0.48 6.27 -6.81
N VAL A 24 -0.31 7.54 -7.21
CA VAL A 24 -1.00 8.09 -8.37
C VAL A 24 -0.45 7.47 -9.67
N LYS A 25 -1.34 7.00 -10.55
CA LYS A 25 -0.98 6.38 -11.84
C LYS A 25 -0.63 7.45 -12.88
N ASP A 26 0.17 7.06 -13.90
CA ASP A 26 0.52 7.99 -14.99
C ASP A 26 -0.70 8.49 -15.77
N SER A 27 -1.78 7.70 -15.86
CA SER A 27 -3.05 8.12 -16.45
C SER A 27 -3.74 9.23 -15.65
N GLU A 28 -3.78 9.10 -14.34
CA GLU A 28 -4.35 10.11 -13.44
C GLU A 28 -3.52 11.39 -13.45
N LEU A 29 -2.19 11.27 -13.48
CA LEU A 29 -1.28 12.42 -13.62
C LEU A 29 -1.49 13.15 -14.95
N ALA A 30 -1.74 12.40 -16.03
CA ALA A 30 -2.01 12.96 -17.35
C ALA A 30 -3.30 13.79 -17.36
N GLU A 31 -4.35 13.30 -16.72
CA GLU A 31 -5.62 14.01 -16.55
C GLU A 31 -5.45 15.27 -15.69
N LEU A 32 -4.82 15.13 -14.49
CA LEU A 32 -4.60 16.24 -13.56
C LEU A 32 -3.77 17.40 -14.17
N LEU A 33 -2.80 17.04 -15.00
CA LEU A 33 -1.89 18.02 -15.61
C LEU A 33 -2.28 18.41 -17.06
N ASN A 34 -3.39 17.86 -17.56
CA ASN A 34 -3.92 18.07 -18.91
C ASN A 34 -2.86 17.84 -20.00
N VAL A 35 -2.20 16.70 -19.95
CA VAL A 35 -1.18 16.26 -20.91
C VAL A 35 -1.36 14.78 -21.26
N SER A 36 -0.61 14.28 -22.24
CA SER A 36 -0.63 12.85 -22.57
C SER A 36 0.15 12.01 -21.54
N VAL A 37 -0.21 10.74 -21.42
CA VAL A 37 0.53 9.76 -20.60
C VAL A 37 2.00 9.67 -21.05
N ALA A 38 2.27 9.76 -22.35
CA ALA A 38 3.63 9.80 -22.90
C ALA A 38 4.42 11.00 -22.36
N THR A 39 3.80 12.17 -22.26
CA THR A 39 4.41 13.38 -21.69
C THR A 39 4.77 13.16 -20.22
N ILE A 40 3.88 12.54 -19.44
CA ILE A 40 4.15 12.21 -18.02
C ILE A 40 5.35 11.29 -17.89
N ARG A 41 5.47 10.25 -18.73
CA ARG A 41 6.60 9.31 -18.71
C ARG A 41 7.93 10.01 -19.00
N ILE A 42 7.95 10.92 -19.97
CA ILE A 42 9.14 11.71 -20.32
C ILE A 42 9.50 12.63 -19.14
N ASP A 43 8.53 13.37 -18.61
CA ASP A 43 8.75 14.30 -17.50
C ASP A 43 9.24 13.58 -16.23
N ARG A 44 8.69 12.38 -15.92
CA ARG A 44 9.19 11.55 -14.80
C ARG A 44 10.64 11.13 -15.02
N GLY A 45 10.97 10.65 -16.24
CA GLY A 45 12.34 10.26 -16.58
C GLY A 45 13.32 11.41 -16.41
N GLU A 46 12.99 12.62 -16.85
CA GLU A 46 13.82 13.81 -16.68
C GLU A 46 13.98 14.24 -15.21
N LEU A 47 12.99 13.96 -14.38
CA LEU A 47 13.01 14.25 -12.94
C LEU A 47 13.62 13.12 -12.09
N GLY A 48 14.01 11.99 -12.69
CA GLY A 48 14.50 10.83 -11.96
C GLY A 48 13.43 10.16 -11.09
N ILE A 49 12.15 10.38 -11.41
CA ILE A 49 11.03 9.80 -10.67
C ILE A 49 10.70 8.41 -11.25
N GLY A 50 10.79 7.38 -10.42
CA GLY A 50 10.54 5.99 -10.78
C GLY A 50 9.14 5.72 -11.33
N GLU A 51 8.98 4.59 -12.01
CA GLU A 51 7.68 4.11 -12.46
C GLU A 51 6.75 3.79 -11.27
N TYR A 52 5.46 3.66 -11.54
CA TYR A 52 4.44 3.35 -10.53
C TYR A 52 4.85 2.20 -9.60
N ARG A 53 5.30 1.06 -10.17
CA ARG A 53 5.76 -0.10 -9.40
C ARG A 53 6.98 0.17 -8.54
N GLU A 54 7.93 0.97 -9.02
CA GLU A 54 9.13 1.35 -8.26
C GLU A 54 8.77 2.30 -7.11
N ARG A 55 7.85 3.24 -7.34
CA ARG A 55 7.38 4.15 -6.29
C ARG A 55 6.72 3.39 -5.15
N ILE A 56 5.82 2.43 -5.48
CA ILE A 56 5.18 1.57 -4.49
C ILE A 56 6.22 0.79 -3.67
N LYS A 57 7.18 0.13 -4.35
CA LYS A 57 8.26 -0.60 -3.67
C LYS A 57 9.08 0.26 -2.73
N ASN A 58 9.32 1.52 -3.10
CA ASN A 58 10.10 2.44 -2.28
C ASN A 58 9.31 2.91 -1.05
N VAL A 59 8.01 3.10 -1.16
CA VAL A 59 7.16 3.42 0.00
C VAL A 59 7.12 2.25 0.98
N ALA A 60 6.88 1.04 0.50
CA ALA A 60 6.86 -0.17 1.33
C ALA A 60 8.21 -0.41 2.07
N LYS A 61 9.34 -0.08 1.45
CA LYS A 61 10.66 -0.19 2.09
C LYS A 61 10.93 0.86 3.16
N ASN A 62 10.32 2.03 3.06
CA ASN A 62 10.60 3.16 3.97
C ASN A 62 9.77 3.12 5.26
N VAL A 63 8.65 2.39 5.29
CA VAL A 63 7.70 2.44 6.41
C VAL A 63 7.92 1.33 7.44
N THR A 64 8.35 0.15 7.02
CA THR A 64 8.36 -1.00 7.94
C THR A 64 9.48 -1.96 7.61
N GLY A 65 10.68 -1.80 7.92
CA GLY A 65 11.68 -2.88 7.72
C GLY A 65 11.16 -4.00 6.75
N LYS A 66 11.96 -4.78 6.16
CA LYS A 66 11.62 -5.76 5.10
C LYS A 66 10.45 -6.69 5.49
N LEU A 67 9.20 -6.20 5.37
CA LEU A 67 8.02 -7.08 5.49
C LEU A 67 7.88 -7.95 4.24
N PRO A 68 7.39 -9.17 4.37
CA PRO A 68 7.35 -10.16 3.28
C PRO A 68 6.16 -9.92 2.33
N PHE A 69 5.86 -8.66 1.97
CA PHE A 69 4.80 -8.37 1.01
C PHE A 69 5.18 -7.27 0.01
N ASP A 70 4.62 -7.37 -1.18
CA ASP A 70 4.71 -6.36 -2.25
C ASP A 70 3.29 -5.90 -2.63
N ILE A 71 3.04 -4.58 -2.62
CA ILE A 71 1.79 -4.02 -3.13
C ILE A 71 1.82 -4.07 -4.66
N VAL A 72 0.83 -4.74 -5.25
CA VAL A 72 0.69 -4.90 -6.70
C VAL A 72 -0.07 -3.73 -7.31
N ASP A 73 -1.17 -3.32 -6.67
CA ASP A 73 -1.99 -2.18 -7.04
C ASP A 73 -2.68 -1.61 -5.81
N MET A 74 -2.82 -0.29 -5.74
CA MET A 74 -3.51 0.38 -4.65
C MET A 74 -4.04 1.73 -5.08
N LYS A 75 -5.26 2.01 -4.67
CA LYS A 75 -5.88 3.33 -4.72
C LYS A 75 -6.11 3.80 -3.29
N LEU A 76 -5.37 4.84 -2.88
CA LEU A 76 -5.47 5.39 -1.53
C LEU A 76 -6.92 5.68 -1.14
N TYR A 77 -7.24 5.38 0.11
CA TYR A 77 -8.55 5.55 0.73
C TYR A 77 -9.67 4.74 0.07
N HIS A 78 -9.33 3.77 -0.79
CA HIS A 78 -10.30 2.95 -1.52
C HIS A 78 -10.01 1.46 -1.38
N ASP A 79 -9.13 0.89 -2.22
CA ASP A 79 -8.82 -0.54 -2.20
C ASP A 79 -7.40 -0.83 -2.71
N GLY A 80 -6.91 -2.04 -2.46
CA GLY A 80 -5.62 -2.48 -2.94
C GLY A 80 -5.46 -4.00 -2.95
N ILE A 81 -4.39 -4.43 -3.64
CA ILE A 81 -3.98 -5.83 -3.74
C ILE A 81 -2.48 -5.91 -3.46
N SER A 82 -2.11 -6.88 -2.64
CA SER A 82 -0.71 -7.20 -2.32
C SER A 82 -0.45 -8.70 -2.48
N VAL A 83 0.78 -9.04 -2.81
CA VAL A 83 1.31 -10.42 -2.79
C VAL A 83 2.24 -10.55 -1.59
N ILE A 84 2.09 -11.64 -0.84
CA ILE A 84 2.86 -11.94 0.36
C ILE A 84 3.63 -13.22 0.11
N GLU A 85 4.94 -13.19 0.35
CA GLU A 85 5.81 -14.37 0.33
C GLU A 85 6.05 -14.83 1.76
N THR A 86 5.88 -16.11 2.01
CA THR A 86 6.04 -16.68 3.35
C THR A 86 7.38 -17.40 3.47
N ASP A 87 8.16 -17.07 4.50
CA ASP A 87 9.49 -17.62 4.77
C ASP A 87 9.65 -18.04 6.26
N ASP A 88 10.84 -18.53 6.60
CA ASP A 88 11.17 -18.98 7.96
C ASP A 88 11.13 -17.86 9.01
N ALA A 89 11.33 -16.62 8.62
CA ALA A 89 11.39 -15.48 9.55
C ALA A 89 10.05 -15.26 10.28
N ILE A 90 8.95 -15.69 9.68
CA ILE A 90 7.59 -15.48 10.18
C ILE A 90 6.88 -16.77 10.62
N THR A 91 7.61 -17.90 10.75
CA THR A 91 7.05 -19.17 11.24
C THR A 91 7.18 -19.33 12.77
N TYR A 92 6.34 -20.19 13.35
CA TYR A 92 6.57 -20.66 14.72
C TYR A 92 7.85 -21.49 14.75
N GLU A 93 8.62 -21.35 15.83
CA GLU A 93 9.86 -22.10 16.04
C GLU A 93 9.65 -23.62 15.94
N GLY A 94 10.49 -24.28 15.15
CA GLY A 94 10.40 -25.73 14.92
C GLY A 94 9.23 -26.19 14.04
N THR A 95 8.54 -25.26 13.37
CA THR A 95 7.43 -25.59 12.46
C THR A 95 7.56 -24.86 11.12
N ASP A 96 6.72 -25.24 10.15
CA ASP A 96 6.53 -24.52 8.89
C ASP A 96 5.28 -23.62 8.90
N ILE A 97 4.59 -23.49 10.04
CA ILE A 97 3.34 -22.74 10.19
C ILE A 97 3.64 -21.26 10.44
N ILE A 98 2.99 -20.38 9.67
CA ILE A 98 3.12 -18.93 9.78
C ILE A 98 2.45 -18.43 11.06
N LYS A 99 3.17 -17.60 11.83
CA LYS A 99 2.66 -17.00 13.08
C LYS A 99 1.44 -16.12 12.83
N GLY A 100 0.43 -16.25 13.68
CA GLY A 100 -0.72 -15.36 13.67
C GLY A 100 -0.33 -13.89 13.89
N GLN A 101 0.70 -13.63 14.70
CA GLN A 101 1.27 -12.30 14.90
C GLN A 101 1.84 -11.71 13.60
N ALA A 102 2.53 -12.51 12.79
CA ALA A 102 3.07 -12.07 11.51
C ALA A 102 1.93 -11.72 10.53
N MET A 103 0.89 -12.55 10.46
CA MET A 103 -0.29 -12.29 9.65
C MET A 103 -1.02 -11.02 10.08
N PHE A 104 -1.09 -10.76 11.40
CA PHE A 104 -1.67 -9.54 11.94
C PHE A 104 -0.84 -8.32 11.55
N GLY A 105 0.49 -8.37 11.74
CA GLY A 105 1.38 -7.26 11.38
C GLY A 105 1.34 -6.93 9.89
N ILE A 106 1.29 -7.93 9.00
CA ILE A 106 1.11 -7.72 7.55
C ILE A 106 -0.23 -7.02 7.28
N ALA A 107 -1.31 -7.51 7.88
CA ALA A 107 -2.64 -6.93 7.68
C ALA A 107 -2.74 -5.49 8.22
N GLU A 108 -2.13 -5.20 9.38
CA GLU A 108 -2.03 -3.86 9.96
C GLU A 108 -1.30 -2.90 9.03
N ASN A 109 -0.13 -3.30 8.52
CA ASN A 109 0.65 -2.44 7.62
C ASN A 109 -0.10 -2.15 6.31
N LEU A 110 -0.76 -3.14 5.71
CA LEU A 110 -1.61 -2.92 4.53
C LEU A 110 -2.78 -1.96 4.83
N ALA A 111 -3.33 -2.03 6.04
CA ALA A 111 -4.38 -1.11 6.47
C ALA A 111 -3.87 0.31 6.72
N LEU A 112 -2.63 0.48 7.20
CA LEU A 112 -1.98 1.78 7.36
C LEU A 112 -1.61 2.37 5.99
N ASP A 113 -1.07 1.55 5.09
CA ASP A 113 -0.67 1.97 3.74
C ASP A 113 -1.86 2.54 2.96
N ILE A 114 -3.02 1.89 3.01
CA ILE A 114 -4.20 2.35 2.23
C ILE A 114 -4.79 3.66 2.74
N ILE A 115 -4.63 3.97 4.02
CA ILE A 115 -5.04 5.25 4.60
C ILE A 115 -3.91 6.29 4.62
N ASN A 116 -2.78 5.98 3.99
CA ASN A 116 -1.58 6.82 3.93
C ASN A 116 -1.11 7.32 5.30
N ALA A 117 -1.17 6.46 6.31
CA ALA A 117 -0.76 6.77 7.66
C ALA A 117 0.53 6.01 8.02
N LYS A 118 1.47 6.65 8.69
CA LYS A 118 2.64 5.98 9.25
C LYS A 118 2.26 5.18 10.50
N GLU A 119 1.39 5.75 11.29
CA GLU A 119 0.89 5.20 12.55
C GLU A 119 -0.57 5.60 12.73
N ALA A 120 -1.35 4.71 13.31
CA ALA A 120 -2.72 4.98 13.72
C ALA A 120 -3.04 4.19 15.00
N LEU A 121 -3.93 4.72 15.81
CA LEU A 121 -4.44 3.99 16.97
C LEU A 121 -5.43 2.91 16.50
N ILE A 122 -5.12 1.65 16.78
CA ILE A 122 -6.08 0.56 16.59
C ILE A 122 -7.09 0.59 17.72
N LYS A 123 -8.28 1.11 17.46
CA LYS A 123 -9.38 1.07 18.44
C LYS A 123 -9.99 -0.31 18.57
N VAL A 124 -10.15 -0.99 17.41
CA VAL A 124 -10.70 -2.36 17.35
C VAL A 124 -10.03 -3.12 16.22
N ALA A 125 -9.67 -4.38 16.48
CA ALA A 125 -9.24 -5.34 15.47
C ALA A 125 -9.99 -6.65 15.62
N ASN A 126 -10.82 -7.00 14.64
CA ASN A 126 -11.51 -8.29 14.58
C ASN A 126 -10.78 -9.17 13.58
N MET A 127 -9.94 -10.07 14.08
CA MET A 127 -9.15 -10.99 13.26
C MET A 127 -9.69 -12.42 13.29
N LYS A 128 -9.50 -13.13 12.18
CA LYS A 128 -9.72 -14.58 12.07
C LYS A 128 -8.56 -15.20 11.31
N TYR A 129 -7.82 -16.12 11.95
CA TYR A 129 -6.92 -17.05 11.30
C TYR A 129 -7.73 -18.31 10.99
N ILE A 130 -8.17 -18.43 9.75
CA ILE A 130 -9.21 -19.38 9.34
C ILE A 130 -8.60 -20.75 9.05
N LYS A 131 -7.43 -20.76 8.38
CA LYS A 131 -6.71 -21.96 7.98
C LYS A 131 -5.22 -21.73 8.13
N GLU A 132 -4.50 -22.76 8.58
CA GLU A 132 -3.03 -22.74 8.63
C GLU A 132 -2.44 -22.34 7.28
N VAL A 133 -1.45 -21.47 7.35
CA VAL A 133 -0.60 -21.08 6.23
C VAL A 133 0.79 -21.63 6.50
N ARG A 134 1.40 -22.25 5.49
CA ARG A 134 2.73 -22.83 5.60
C ARG A 134 3.76 -22.00 4.85
N LYS A 135 5.01 -22.12 5.27
CA LYS A 135 6.16 -21.57 4.58
C LYS A 135 6.17 -21.98 3.11
N GLY A 136 6.50 -21.03 2.24
CA GLY A 136 6.55 -21.21 0.78
C GLY A 136 5.22 -21.01 0.08
N GLU A 137 4.10 -20.85 0.81
CA GLU A 137 2.84 -20.47 0.20
C GLU A 137 2.89 -18.99 -0.26
N LYS A 138 2.41 -18.75 -1.48
CA LYS A 138 2.18 -17.39 -1.97
C LYS A 138 0.76 -16.96 -1.63
N LEU A 139 0.65 -15.85 -0.93
CA LEU A 139 -0.64 -15.32 -0.51
C LEU A 139 -0.98 -14.07 -1.29
N VAL A 140 -2.27 -13.83 -1.45
CA VAL A 140 -2.82 -12.60 -2.03
C VAL A 140 -3.68 -11.92 -0.98
N ALA A 141 -3.32 -10.70 -0.61
CA ALA A 141 -4.14 -9.86 0.23
C ALA A 141 -4.96 -8.90 -0.63
N LYS A 142 -6.25 -8.79 -0.33
CA LYS A 142 -7.13 -7.71 -0.75
C LYS A 142 -7.48 -6.88 0.47
N PHE A 143 -7.37 -5.57 0.35
CA PHE A 143 -7.66 -4.65 1.43
C PHE A 143 -8.45 -3.47 0.90
N GLU A 144 -9.40 -2.99 1.69
CA GLU A 144 -10.36 -1.98 1.27
C GLU A 144 -10.79 -1.10 2.46
N VAL A 145 -10.96 0.19 2.21
CA VAL A 145 -11.57 1.12 3.14
C VAL A 145 -13.09 1.02 3.02
N ILE A 146 -13.73 0.46 4.05
CA ILE A 146 -15.18 0.25 4.06
C ILE A 146 -15.93 1.52 4.44
N ARG A 147 -15.33 2.31 5.34
CA ARG A 147 -15.98 3.51 5.89
C ARG A 147 -14.94 4.48 6.42
N VAL A 148 -15.21 5.76 6.24
CA VAL A 148 -14.50 6.87 6.88
C VAL A 148 -15.51 7.71 7.63
N LYS A 149 -15.25 8.01 8.90
CA LYS A 149 -16.06 8.90 9.71
C LYS A 149 -15.20 9.53 10.80
N ASP A 150 -15.19 10.87 10.89
CA ASP A 150 -14.54 11.63 11.97
C ASP A 150 -13.07 11.19 12.19
N GLU A 151 -12.27 11.10 11.11
CA GLU A 151 -10.86 10.62 11.10
C GLU A 151 -10.68 9.17 11.56
N GLU A 152 -11.77 8.42 11.70
CA GLU A 152 -11.73 6.98 11.89
C GLU A 152 -11.95 6.24 10.58
N TYR A 153 -11.09 5.24 10.34
CA TYR A 153 -11.10 4.41 9.14
C TYR A 153 -11.47 2.97 9.50
N ILE A 154 -12.49 2.44 8.86
CA ILE A 154 -12.76 1.01 8.92
C ILE A 154 -12.14 0.38 7.68
N VAL A 155 -11.08 -0.42 7.91
CA VAL A 155 -10.35 -1.11 6.86
C VAL A 155 -10.55 -2.61 6.99
N TRP A 156 -10.83 -3.26 5.88
CA TRP A 156 -10.94 -4.70 5.82
C TRP A 156 -9.79 -5.30 5.02
N VAL A 157 -9.07 -6.26 5.60
CA VAL A 157 -7.99 -7.01 4.96
C VAL A 157 -8.37 -8.48 4.91
N LYS A 158 -8.36 -9.07 3.72
CA LYS A 158 -8.62 -10.48 3.47
C LYS A 158 -7.44 -11.10 2.75
N ILE A 159 -6.89 -12.17 3.31
CA ILE A 159 -5.72 -12.87 2.75
C ILE A 159 -6.14 -14.26 2.31
N ARG A 160 -5.72 -14.63 1.10
CA ARG A 160 -6.04 -15.90 0.46
C ARG A 160 -4.77 -16.65 0.05
N SER A 161 -4.79 -17.97 0.19
CA SER A 161 -3.88 -18.90 -0.44
C SER A 161 -4.67 -19.74 -1.45
N ASN A 162 -4.20 -19.82 -2.70
CA ASN A 162 -4.88 -20.60 -3.76
C ASN A 162 -6.40 -20.32 -3.84
N GLN A 163 -6.81 -19.05 -3.77
CA GLN A 163 -8.19 -18.56 -3.77
C GLN A 163 -9.01 -18.87 -2.51
N VAL A 164 -8.50 -19.66 -1.59
CA VAL A 164 -9.15 -19.96 -0.30
C VAL A 164 -8.77 -18.88 0.72
N GLU A 165 -9.76 -18.29 1.40
CA GLU A 165 -9.51 -17.33 2.48
C GLU A 165 -8.87 -18.05 3.67
N VAL A 166 -7.68 -17.61 4.05
CA VAL A 166 -6.89 -18.21 5.17
C VAL A 166 -6.82 -17.27 6.37
N TYR A 167 -6.94 -15.97 6.13
CA TYR A 167 -6.89 -14.96 7.18
C TYR A 167 -7.73 -13.74 6.79
N ARG A 168 -8.33 -13.10 7.78
CA ARG A 168 -8.96 -11.79 7.63
C ARG A 168 -8.86 -10.96 8.89
N CYS A 169 -8.80 -9.65 8.73
CA CYS A 169 -8.90 -8.71 9.83
C CYS A 169 -9.72 -7.48 9.40
N LYS A 170 -10.57 -7.02 10.31
CA LYS A 170 -11.29 -5.76 10.18
C LYS A 170 -10.77 -4.82 11.25
N PHE A 171 -10.15 -3.73 10.84
CA PHE A 171 -9.63 -2.70 11.72
C PHE A 171 -10.60 -1.53 11.85
N ASN A 172 -10.67 -0.94 13.04
CA ASN A 172 -11.08 0.44 13.25
C ASN A 172 -9.83 1.23 13.67
N LEU A 173 -9.37 2.12 12.81
CA LEU A 173 -8.16 2.91 12.95
C LEU A 173 -8.52 4.38 13.15
N ALA A 174 -7.91 5.03 14.12
CA ALA A 174 -7.99 6.47 14.31
C ALA A 174 -6.63 7.10 14.02
N LEU A 175 -6.58 8.14 13.17
CA LEU A 175 -5.35 8.89 12.96
C LEU A 175 -4.92 9.53 14.27
N MET A 176 -3.60 9.51 14.53
CA MET A 176 -3.01 10.21 15.66
C MET A 176 -2.64 11.62 15.22
N GLU A 177 -3.11 12.63 15.96
CA GLU A 177 -2.69 14.01 15.72
C GLU A 177 -1.16 14.10 15.94
N SER A 178 -0.46 14.60 14.92
CA SER A 178 0.96 14.94 15.05
C SER A 178 1.06 16.14 16.02
N LYS A 179 1.75 15.93 17.14
CA LYS A 179 2.10 17.05 18.05
C LYS A 179 3.13 17.96 17.41
#